data_4df50c8b19c33d2a5a549c9c32bdbe1a
#
_entry.id   4df50c8b19c33d2a5a549c9c32bdbe1a
#
_cell.length_a   1.000
_cell.length_b   1.000
_cell.length_c   1.000
_cell.angle_alpha   90.00
_cell.angle_beta   90.00
_cell.angle_gamma   90.00
#
_symmetry.space_group_name_H-M   'P 1'
#
loop_
_entity.id
_entity.type
_entity.pdbx_description
1 polymer ?
#
loop_
_entity_poly.entity_id
_entity_poly.type
_entity_poly.pdbx_seq_one_letter_code
_entity_poly.pdbx_strand_id
1 'polypeptide(L)' 'MSKFAIGEHVENMANDHESGTVVAVFPTVDGSFRYAVDTEGYGALQFFAEEKLALTGQGAT' A
#
# COMPACT_ATOMS: atom_id res chain seq x y z
N MET A 1 -1.81 4.41 -14.73
CA MET A 1 -2.85 4.21 -13.72
C MET A 1 -2.25 3.55 -12.50
N SER A 2 -2.72 3.93 -11.33
CA SER A 2 -2.22 3.34 -10.11
C SER A 2 -2.67 1.89 -10.00
N LYS A 3 -1.82 1.08 -9.38
CA LYS A 3 -2.07 -0.34 -9.22
C LYS A 3 -3.09 -0.60 -8.12
N PHE A 4 -3.11 0.27 -7.12
CA PHE A 4 -4.01 0.14 -5.98
C PHE A 4 -4.87 1.39 -5.88
N ALA A 5 -6.07 1.21 -5.35
CA ALA A 5 -7.01 2.32 -5.19
C ALA A 5 -7.16 2.65 -3.71
N ILE A 6 -7.58 3.89 -3.45
CA ILE A 6 -7.88 4.32 -2.09
C ILE A 6 -8.97 3.41 -1.53
N GLY A 7 -8.74 2.92 -0.32
CA GLY A 7 -9.66 2.02 0.34
C GLY A 7 -9.28 0.56 0.23
N GLU A 8 -8.32 0.23 -0.63
CA GLU A 8 -7.89 -1.16 -0.75
C GLU A 8 -6.96 -1.54 0.38
N HIS A 9 -7.01 -2.80 0.77
CA HIS A 9 -6.17 -3.32 1.84
C HIS A 9 -4.95 -3.96 1.22
N VAL A 10 -3.78 -3.49 1.63
CA VAL A 10 -2.51 -3.92 1.04
C VAL A 10 -1.55 -4.31 2.15
N GLU A 11 -0.50 -5.01 1.76
CA GLU A 11 0.55 -5.38 2.70
C GLU A 11 1.91 -5.06 2.09
N ASN A 12 2.89 -4.82 2.96
CA ASN A 12 4.25 -4.53 2.55
C ASN A 12 4.98 -5.85 2.31
N MET A 13 5.39 -6.08 1.08
CA MET A 13 6.04 -7.34 0.73
C MET A 13 7.42 -7.48 1.35
N ALA A 14 8.08 -6.37 1.65
CA ALA A 14 9.39 -6.41 2.27
C ALA A 14 9.30 -6.76 3.75
N ASN A 15 8.16 -6.50 4.36
CA ASN A 15 7.91 -6.81 5.77
C ASN A 15 6.52 -7.40 5.83
N ASP A 16 6.46 -8.71 5.80
CA ASP A 16 5.23 -9.43 5.54
C ASP A 16 4.16 -9.29 6.61
N HIS A 17 4.44 -8.57 7.68
CA HIS A 17 3.45 -8.38 8.74
C HIS A 17 2.91 -6.97 8.78
N GLU A 18 3.33 -6.11 7.86
CA GLU A 18 2.81 -4.76 7.80
C GLU A 18 1.72 -4.69 6.75
N SER A 19 0.51 -4.47 7.21
CA SER A 19 -0.62 -4.32 6.31
C SER A 19 -1.47 -3.15 6.75
N GLY A 20 -2.27 -2.65 5.84
CA GLY A 20 -3.13 -1.53 6.14
C GLY A 20 -3.97 -1.15 4.94
N THR A 21 -4.61 0.00 5.04
CA THR A 21 -5.53 0.49 4.03
C THR A 21 -4.91 1.68 3.30
N VAL A 22 -4.99 1.68 1.99
CA VAL A 22 -4.52 2.80 1.18
C VAL A 22 -5.45 3.99 1.43
N VAL A 23 -4.86 5.12 1.84
CA VAL A 23 -5.63 6.33 2.11
C VAL A 23 -5.30 7.45 1.14
N ALA A 24 -4.19 7.34 0.41
CA ALA A 24 -3.83 8.35 -0.60
C ALA A 24 -2.89 7.73 -1.62
N VAL A 25 -2.91 8.27 -2.82
CA VAL A 25 -2.08 7.83 -3.94
C VAL A 25 -1.39 9.06 -4.50
N PHE A 26 -0.07 8.99 -4.68
CA PHE A 26 0.72 10.11 -5.17
C PHE A 26 1.49 9.70 -6.41
N PRO A 27 1.34 10.41 -7.52
CA PRO A 27 2.18 10.16 -8.68
C PRO A 27 3.58 10.70 -8.46
N THR A 28 4.57 10.01 -9.01
CA THR A 28 5.95 10.46 -8.92
C THR A 28 6.40 10.99 -10.28
N VAL A 29 7.55 11.67 -10.27
CA VAL A 29 8.02 12.31 -11.51
C VAL A 29 8.46 11.31 -12.55
N ASP A 30 8.77 10.09 -12.15
CA ASP A 30 9.22 9.06 -13.08
C ASP A 30 8.07 8.18 -13.60
N GLY A 31 6.83 8.57 -13.31
CA GLY A 31 5.67 7.82 -13.80
C GLY A 31 5.20 6.72 -12.90
N SER A 32 5.80 6.60 -11.73
CA SER A 32 5.36 5.60 -10.75
C SER A 32 4.33 6.20 -9.80
N PHE A 33 3.97 5.42 -8.79
CA PHE A 33 3.05 5.87 -7.75
C PHE A 33 3.57 5.50 -6.39
N ARG A 34 3.30 6.35 -5.42
CA ARG A 34 3.56 6.05 -4.02
C ARG A 34 2.23 6.09 -3.28
N TYR A 35 2.16 5.33 -2.22
CA TYR A 35 0.90 5.13 -1.50
C TYR A 35 1.09 5.46 -0.03
N ALA A 36 0.13 6.19 0.52
CA ALA A 36 0.05 6.38 1.96
C ALA A 36 -0.87 5.31 2.49
N VAL A 37 -0.36 4.52 3.42
CA VAL A 37 -1.08 3.37 3.96
C VAL A 37 -1.23 3.57 5.46
N ASP A 38 -2.46 3.44 5.94
CA ASP A 38 -2.76 3.48 7.36
C ASP A 38 -2.51 2.08 7.91
N THR A 39 -1.29 1.85 8.39
CA THR A 39 -0.89 0.53 8.85
C THR A 39 -1.46 0.25 10.22
N GLU A 40 -2.06 -0.93 10.35
CA GLU A 40 -2.68 -1.33 11.59
C GLU A 40 -1.63 -1.57 12.66
N GLY A 41 -1.93 -1.09 13.84
CA GLY A 41 -1.04 -1.29 14.95
C GLY A 41 0.05 -0.25 15.13
N TYR A 42 0.29 0.56 14.12
CA TYR A 42 1.33 1.58 14.21
C TYR A 42 0.78 2.95 14.60
N GLY A 43 -0.48 3.20 14.29
CA GLY A 43 -1.11 4.48 14.63
C GLY A 43 -0.62 5.64 13.80
N ALA A 44 0.08 5.39 12.70
CA ALA A 44 0.61 6.44 11.85
C ALA A 44 0.62 5.96 10.41
N LEU A 45 0.60 6.91 9.48
CA LEU A 45 0.65 6.57 8.07
C LEU A 45 2.06 6.18 7.69
N GLN A 46 2.17 5.23 6.78
CA GLN A 46 3.42 4.81 6.18
C GLN A 46 3.34 5.04 4.69
N PHE A 47 4.46 5.37 4.09
CA PHE A 47 4.52 5.64 2.66
C PHE A 47 5.34 4.56 1.98
N PHE A 48 4.77 3.94 0.96
CA PHE A 48 5.42 2.84 0.25
C PHE A 48 5.39 3.08 -1.25
N ALA A 49 6.42 2.60 -1.92
CA ALA A 49 6.42 2.55 -3.38
C ALA A 49 5.50 1.42 -3.84
N GLU A 50 4.97 1.56 -5.05
CA GLU A 50 4.01 0.60 -5.57
C GLU A 50 4.57 -0.81 -5.60
N GLU A 51 5.84 -0.94 -5.93
CA GLU A 51 6.47 -2.25 -6.04
C GLU A 51 6.63 -2.96 -4.70
N LYS A 52 6.49 -2.23 -3.60
CA LYS A 52 6.63 -2.81 -2.27
C LYS A 52 5.33 -3.35 -1.72
N LEU A 53 4.23 -3.13 -2.41
CA LEU A 53 2.91 -3.47 -1.89
C LEU A 53 2.25 -4.56 -2.72
N ALA A 54 1.39 -5.32 -2.06
CA ALA A 54 0.53 -6.32 -2.69
C ALA A 54 -0.82 -6.28 -2.02
N LEU A 55 -1.85 -6.67 -2.77
CA LEU A 55 -3.20 -6.74 -2.19
C LEU A 55 -3.24 -7.89 -1.19
N THR A 56 -3.81 -7.61 -0.01
CA THR A 56 -4.03 -8.66 0.97
C THR A 56 -5.25 -9.46 0.60
N GLY A 57 -5.27 -10.70 1.05
CA GLY A 57 -6.42 -11.54 0.83
C GLY A 57 -6.49 -12.17 -0.54
N GLN A 58 -5.58 -11.83 -1.43
CA GLN A 58 -5.58 -12.41 -2.77
C GLN A 58 -5.40 -13.91 -2.74
N GLY A 59 -4.50 -14.35 -1.91
CA GLY A 59 -4.23 -15.78 -1.84
C GLY A 59 -5.26 -16.55 -1.04
N ALA A 60 -6.17 -15.86 -0.38
CA ALA A 60 -7.16 -16.50 0.45
C ALA A 60 -8.28 -17.11 -0.36
N THR A 61 -8.37 -16.76 -1.60
CA THR A 61 -9.45 -17.25 -2.45
C THR A 61 -9.05 -18.43 -3.30
#